data_616c979288c1303b89f49c52b49f31c1
#
_entry.id   616c979288c1303b89f49c52b49f31c1
#
_cell.length_a   1.000
_cell.length_b   1.000
_cell.length_c   1.000
_cell.angle_alpha   90.00
_cell.angle_beta   90.00
_cell.angle_gamma   90.00
#
_symmetry.space_group_name_H-M   'P 1'
#
loop_
_entity.id
_entity.type
_entity.pdbx_description
1 polymer ?
#
loop_
_entity_poly.entity_id
_entity_poly.type
_entity_poly.pdbx_seq_one_letter_code
_entity_poly.pdbx_strand_id
1 'polypeptide(L)'
;FAGGRVLEPGMGIGLFNGLMPANMAASSQYTGIEYDGITGAIAKLLYPQSNVIVGDYTKTALPRDFFDVAIGNPPFGSITITNDPEYKKHGFMLHDYFFAKTIDRVKPGGLVVFVTSKGTMDKANDRARKYLAERADLLGAVRLPQTAFKDNAGTEVVTDVLFLRKRMPGEKVRRTSAGAALYRTNERGEAVGQPVM
;
A
#
# COMPACT_ATOMS: atom_id res chain seq x y z
N PHE A 1 -14.68 -5.39 -3.60
CA PHE A 1 -14.44 -6.03 -2.30
C PHE A 1 -15.69 -5.88 -1.43
N ALA A 2 -16.26 -6.98 -1.01
CA ALA A 2 -17.50 -7.01 -0.24
C ALA A 2 -17.29 -7.47 1.22
N GLY A 3 -16.05 -7.63 1.65
CA GLY A 3 -15.63 -8.14 2.94
C GLY A 3 -14.57 -9.23 2.81
N GLY A 4 -13.89 -9.57 3.91
CA GLY A 4 -12.81 -10.55 3.96
C GLY A 4 -11.69 -10.13 4.90
N ARG A 5 -10.50 -10.67 4.73
CA ARG A 5 -9.33 -10.37 5.56
C ARG A 5 -8.63 -9.13 5.04
N VAL A 6 -8.62 -8.08 5.84
CA VAL A 6 -8.00 -6.78 5.53
C VAL A 6 -6.70 -6.63 6.29
N LEU A 7 -5.66 -6.12 5.63
CA LEU A 7 -4.38 -5.75 6.23
C LEU A 7 -4.15 -4.24 6.09
N GLU A 8 -3.82 -3.57 7.18
CA GLU A 8 -3.35 -2.17 7.18
C GLU A 8 -2.00 -2.07 7.88
N PRO A 9 -0.88 -2.13 7.16
CA PRO A 9 0.43 -1.89 7.74
C PRO A 9 0.68 -0.37 7.92
N GLY A 10 1.10 0.04 9.11
CA GLY A 10 1.21 1.45 9.48
C GLY A 10 -0.15 2.11 9.65
N MET A 11 -1.03 1.48 10.45
CA MET A 11 -2.44 1.88 10.54
C MET A 11 -2.67 3.21 11.28
N GLY A 12 -1.69 3.72 12.01
CA GLY A 12 -1.92 4.87 12.87
C GLY A 12 -3.03 4.59 13.88
N ILE A 13 -3.95 5.54 14.03
CA ILE A 13 -5.15 5.35 14.85
C ILE A 13 -6.27 4.56 14.15
N GLY A 14 -6.05 4.06 12.92
CA GLY A 14 -7.01 3.21 12.19
C GLY A 14 -8.06 3.99 11.40
N LEU A 15 -7.66 5.05 10.72
CA LEU A 15 -8.59 5.89 9.95
C LEU A 15 -9.30 5.10 8.84
N PHE A 16 -8.59 4.25 8.11
CA PHE A 16 -9.21 3.41 7.06
C PHE A 16 -10.18 2.39 7.66
N ASN A 17 -9.86 1.83 8.83
CA ASN A 17 -10.77 0.94 9.55
C ASN A 17 -12.07 1.68 9.96
N GLY A 18 -11.94 2.87 10.52
CA GLY A 18 -13.09 3.66 10.97
C GLY A 18 -13.98 4.20 9.86
N LEU A 19 -13.41 4.40 8.66
CA LEU A 19 -14.14 4.86 7.48
C LEU A 19 -14.72 3.71 6.64
N MET A 20 -14.48 2.46 7.02
CA MET A 20 -15.03 1.32 6.29
C MET A 20 -16.56 1.31 6.33
N PRO A 21 -17.25 1.16 5.19
CA PRO A 21 -18.70 1.05 5.17
C PRO A 21 -19.19 -0.10 6.08
N ALA A 22 -20.27 0.12 6.82
CA ALA A 22 -20.75 -0.80 7.85
C ALA A 22 -21.02 -2.22 7.33
N ASN A 23 -21.54 -2.37 6.12
CA ASN A 23 -21.76 -3.66 5.48
C ASN A 23 -20.46 -4.41 5.17
N MET A 24 -19.39 -3.69 4.83
CA MET A 24 -18.06 -4.26 4.63
C MET A 24 -17.39 -4.60 5.95
N ALA A 25 -17.51 -3.71 6.95
CA ALA A 25 -16.96 -3.94 8.29
C ALA A 25 -17.54 -5.20 8.92
N ALA A 26 -18.86 -5.40 8.84
CA ALA A 26 -19.55 -6.57 9.37
C ALA A 26 -19.08 -7.92 8.77
N SER A 27 -18.53 -7.90 7.55
CA SER A 27 -18.05 -9.09 6.83
C SER A 27 -16.52 -9.15 6.73
N SER A 28 -15.80 -8.31 7.47
CA SER A 28 -14.33 -8.21 7.40
C SER A 28 -13.65 -8.59 8.71
N GLN A 29 -12.49 -9.21 8.58
CA GLN A 29 -11.52 -9.42 9.66
C GLN A 29 -10.36 -8.45 9.44
N TYR A 30 -10.28 -7.42 10.25
CA TYR A 30 -9.28 -6.37 10.12
C TYR A 30 -8.03 -6.67 10.94
N THR A 31 -6.87 -6.59 10.29
CA THR A 31 -5.56 -6.67 10.95
C THR A 31 -4.80 -5.39 10.66
N GLY A 32 -4.52 -4.62 11.70
CA GLY A 32 -3.71 -3.42 11.63
C GLY A 32 -2.38 -3.61 12.34
N ILE A 33 -1.32 -2.98 11.83
CA ILE A 33 0.01 -2.99 12.46
C ILE A 33 0.43 -1.54 12.65
N GLU A 34 0.81 -1.19 13.87
CA GLU A 34 1.27 0.16 14.20
C GLU A 34 2.56 0.09 15.03
N TYR A 35 3.55 0.86 14.58
CA TYR A 35 4.86 0.89 15.22
C TYR A 35 4.85 1.66 16.55
N ASP A 36 4.15 2.80 16.59
CA ASP A 36 4.08 3.63 17.79
C ASP A 36 3.16 3.04 18.86
N GLY A 37 3.68 2.90 20.06
CA GLY A 37 2.99 2.25 21.17
C GLY A 37 1.74 2.99 21.64
N ILE A 38 1.78 4.32 21.63
CA ILE A 38 0.65 5.16 22.08
C ILE A 38 -0.45 5.13 21.03
N THR A 39 -0.10 5.39 19.78
CA THR A 39 -1.02 5.37 18.64
C THR A 39 -1.69 4.01 18.48
N GLY A 40 -0.91 2.94 18.61
CA GLY A 40 -1.46 1.58 18.55
C GLY A 40 -2.36 1.22 19.73
N ALA A 41 -2.07 1.73 20.94
CA ALA A 41 -2.98 1.58 22.07
C ALA A 41 -4.32 2.30 21.86
N ILE A 42 -4.29 3.50 21.28
CA ILE A 42 -5.49 4.24 20.89
C ILE A 42 -6.30 3.43 19.86
N ALA A 43 -5.64 2.91 18.82
CA ALA A 43 -6.30 2.07 17.82
C ALA A 43 -6.99 0.84 18.43
N LYS A 44 -6.34 0.15 19.39
CA LYS A 44 -6.95 -0.99 20.11
C LYS A 44 -8.22 -0.60 20.87
N LEU A 45 -8.22 0.58 21.47
CA LEU A 45 -9.40 1.07 22.20
C LEU A 45 -10.54 1.45 21.25
N LEU A 46 -10.20 2.07 20.12
CA LEU A 46 -11.20 2.47 19.12
C LEU A 46 -11.81 1.28 18.38
N TYR A 47 -11.01 0.23 18.14
CA TYR A 47 -11.42 -0.93 17.33
C TYR A 47 -11.18 -2.25 18.06
N PRO A 48 -11.91 -2.54 19.15
CA PRO A 48 -11.68 -3.74 19.98
C PRO A 48 -11.97 -5.05 19.25
N GLN A 49 -12.69 -5.00 18.11
CA GLN A 49 -12.99 -6.17 17.28
C GLN A 49 -11.90 -6.44 16.22
N SER A 50 -10.95 -5.52 16.06
CA SER A 50 -9.87 -5.66 15.09
C SER A 50 -8.62 -6.25 15.74
N ASN A 51 -7.85 -6.99 14.94
CA ASN A 51 -6.55 -7.50 15.39
C ASN A 51 -5.48 -6.38 15.22
N VAL A 52 -5.30 -5.55 16.24
CA VAL A 52 -4.28 -4.49 16.23
C VAL A 52 -2.99 -5.00 16.86
N ILE A 53 -1.95 -5.09 16.05
CA ILE A 53 -0.58 -5.50 16.44
C ILE A 53 0.25 -4.24 16.64
N VAL A 54 0.67 -3.97 17.88
CA VAL A 54 1.62 -2.90 18.18
C VAL A 54 3.03 -3.44 18.03
N GLY A 55 3.76 -2.98 17.01
CA GLY A 55 5.09 -3.46 16.74
C GLY A 55 5.66 -3.08 15.38
N ASP A 56 6.89 -3.45 15.19
CA ASP A 56 7.65 -3.20 13.95
C ASP A 56 7.17 -4.13 12.82
N TYR A 57 6.67 -3.54 11.73
CA TYR A 57 6.24 -4.30 10.55
C TYR A 57 7.34 -5.18 9.97
N THR A 58 8.61 -4.77 10.10
CA THR A 58 9.76 -5.56 9.63
C THR A 58 9.95 -6.85 10.41
N LYS A 59 9.51 -6.90 11.67
CA LYS A 59 9.60 -8.04 12.58
C LYS A 59 8.30 -8.80 12.74
N THR A 60 7.19 -8.24 12.27
CA THR A 60 5.87 -8.87 12.39
C THR A 60 5.77 -10.05 11.43
N ALA A 61 5.59 -11.24 11.96
CA ALA A 61 5.31 -12.44 11.18
C ALA A 61 3.86 -12.43 10.69
N LEU A 62 3.68 -12.47 9.39
CA LEU A 62 2.38 -12.55 8.73
C LEU A 62 2.38 -13.71 7.74
N PRO A 63 1.26 -14.45 7.63
CA PRO A 63 1.15 -15.52 6.65
C PRO A 63 1.21 -14.96 5.22
N ARG A 64 1.82 -15.74 4.31
CA ARG A 64 1.80 -15.43 2.88
C ARG A 64 0.42 -15.76 2.30
N ASP A 65 0.07 -15.09 1.22
CA ASP A 65 -1.14 -15.39 0.44
C ASP A 65 -2.42 -15.46 1.29
N PHE A 66 -2.54 -14.59 2.28
CA PHE A 66 -3.57 -14.70 3.29
C PHE A 66 -4.65 -13.62 3.21
N PHE A 67 -4.26 -12.37 3.01
CA PHE A 67 -5.19 -11.25 3.04
C PHE A 67 -5.90 -11.08 1.69
N ASP A 68 -7.18 -10.71 1.73
CA ASP A 68 -7.99 -10.43 0.55
C ASP A 68 -7.67 -9.06 -0.02
N VAL A 69 -7.43 -8.10 0.86
CA VAL A 69 -7.05 -6.73 0.51
C VAL A 69 -6.07 -6.17 1.54
N ALA A 70 -5.15 -5.36 1.06
CA ALA A 70 -4.38 -4.47 1.92
C ALA A 70 -4.62 -3.02 1.52
N ILE A 71 -4.82 -2.16 2.51
CA ILE A 71 -5.05 -0.73 2.33
C ILE A 71 -4.16 0.02 3.33
N GLY A 72 -3.72 1.22 3.00
CA GLY A 72 -2.96 2.02 3.96
C GLY A 72 -2.25 3.22 3.36
N ASN A 73 -1.64 3.96 4.27
CA ASN A 73 -0.73 5.05 3.98
C ASN A 73 0.62 4.74 4.67
N PRO A 74 1.43 3.85 4.10
CA PRO A 74 2.69 3.46 4.73
C PRO A 74 3.63 4.66 4.91
N PRO A 75 4.51 4.61 5.93
CA PRO A 75 5.39 5.72 6.22
C PRO A 75 6.35 6.00 5.05
N PHE A 76 6.57 7.30 4.78
CA PHE A 76 7.53 7.75 3.78
C PHE A 76 8.89 7.95 4.45
N GLY A 77 9.96 7.55 3.77
CA GLY A 77 11.30 7.76 4.31
C GLY A 77 12.41 7.24 3.41
N SER A 78 13.59 7.82 3.59
CA SER A 78 14.79 7.46 2.83
C SER A 78 15.60 6.35 3.52
N ILE A 79 15.04 5.68 4.52
CA ILE A 79 15.70 4.60 5.26
C ILE A 79 15.62 3.33 4.43
N THR A 80 16.76 2.68 4.22
CA THR A 80 16.83 1.33 3.62
C THR A 80 16.55 0.27 4.68
N ILE A 81 15.67 -0.67 4.38
CA ILE A 81 15.34 -1.76 5.28
C ILE A 81 16.36 -2.91 5.14
N THR A 82 17.03 -3.22 6.26
CA THR A 82 18.07 -4.26 6.33
C THR A 82 17.79 -5.33 7.38
N ASN A 83 16.81 -5.09 8.24
CA ASN A 83 16.49 -5.93 9.41
C ASN A 83 15.45 -7.02 9.15
N ASP A 84 14.85 -7.10 7.95
CA ASP A 84 13.99 -8.21 7.53
C ASP A 84 14.80 -9.17 6.66
N PRO A 85 15.11 -10.41 7.13
CA PRO A 85 15.93 -11.36 6.39
C PRO A 85 15.38 -11.74 5.01
N GLU A 86 14.05 -11.70 4.84
CA GLU A 86 13.39 -12.04 3.59
C GLU A 86 13.63 -10.97 2.50
N TYR A 87 13.68 -9.69 2.90
CA TYR A 87 13.73 -8.55 1.96
C TYR A 87 15.06 -7.81 1.94
N LYS A 88 15.95 -8.01 2.93
CA LYS A 88 17.22 -7.27 3.05
C LYS A 88 18.08 -7.28 1.79
N LYS A 89 18.08 -8.38 1.05
CA LYS A 89 18.85 -8.54 -0.20
C LYS A 89 18.43 -7.59 -1.33
N HIS A 90 17.21 -7.05 -1.26
CA HIS A 90 16.67 -6.17 -2.28
C HIS A 90 17.03 -4.70 -2.06
N GLY A 91 17.46 -4.31 -0.84
CA GLY A 91 17.83 -2.93 -0.52
C GLY A 91 16.68 -1.94 -0.72
N PHE A 92 15.46 -2.34 -0.37
CA PHE A 92 14.29 -1.48 -0.50
C PHE A 92 14.32 -0.33 0.50
N MET A 93 13.94 0.85 0.03
CA MET A 93 13.59 1.95 0.93
C MET A 93 12.30 1.64 1.67
N LEU A 94 12.05 2.36 2.76
CA LEU A 94 10.94 2.08 3.68
C LEU A 94 9.59 1.87 2.96
N HIS A 95 9.14 2.82 2.16
CA HIS A 95 7.87 2.71 1.43
C HIS A 95 7.86 1.57 0.39
N ASP A 96 8.98 1.32 -0.31
CA ASP A 96 9.12 0.20 -1.25
C ASP A 96 9.01 -1.15 -0.55
N TYR A 97 9.61 -1.25 0.63
CA TYR A 97 9.54 -2.43 1.47
C TYR A 97 8.09 -2.74 1.89
N PHE A 98 7.34 -1.71 2.29
CA PHE A 98 5.93 -1.91 2.64
C PHE A 98 5.15 -2.50 1.48
N PHE A 99 5.34 -2.01 0.25
CA PHE A 99 4.73 -2.62 -0.94
C PHE A 99 5.17 -4.06 -1.15
N ALA A 100 6.49 -4.32 -1.12
CA ALA A 100 7.06 -5.64 -1.39
C ALA A 100 6.59 -6.70 -0.39
N LYS A 101 6.62 -6.38 0.91
CA LYS A 101 6.14 -7.30 1.95
C LYS A 101 4.63 -7.51 1.82
N THR A 102 3.87 -6.44 1.66
CA THR A 102 2.41 -6.52 1.62
C THR A 102 1.90 -7.32 0.42
N ILE A 103 2.47 -7.15 -0.78
CA ILE A 103 2.03 -7.92 -1.94
C ILE A 103 2.25 -9.43 -1.75
N ASP A 104 3.28 -9.81 -0.99
CA ASP A 104 3.53 -11.22 -0.66
C ASP A 104 2.55 -11.78 0.39
N ARG A 105 1.93 -10.91 1.20
CA ARG A 105 0.95 -11.30 2.24
C ARG A 105 -0.49 -11.34 1.70
N VAL A 106 -0.76 -10.61 0.62
CA VAL A 106 -2.05 -10.64 -0.06
C VAL A 106 -2.15 -11.92 -0.91
N LYS A 107 -3.33 -12.55 -0.94
CA LYS A 107 -3.58 -13.76 -1.74
C LYS A 107 -3.57 -13.46 -3.25
N PRO A 108 -3.35 -14.46 -4.09
CA PRO A 108 -3.55 -14.33 -5.54
C PRO A 108 -4.96 -13.78 -5.86
N GLY A 109 -5.04 -12.81 -6.76
CA GLY A 109 -6.27 -12.08 -7.09
C GLY A 109 -6.65 -10.96 -6.11
N GLY A 110 -6.02 -10.91 -4.93
CA GLY A 110 -6.27 -9.87 -3.93
C GLY A 110 -5.66 -8.52 -4.30
N LEU A 111 -6.05 -7.47 -3.58
CA LEU A 111 -5.74 -6.08 -3.90
C LEU A 111 -4.80 -5.45 -2.88
N VAL A 112 -3.93 -4.57 -3.36
CA VAL A 112 -3.16 -3.63 -2.51
C VAL A 112 -3.48 -2.22 -2.98
N VAL A 113 -3.96 -1.38 -2.07
CA VAL A 113 -4.30 0.02 -2.33
C VAL A 113 -3.55 0.89 -1.34
N PHE A 114 -2.48 1.51 -1.78
CA PHE A 114 -1.63 2.33 -0.92
C PHE A 114 -1.52 3.77 -1.41
N VAL A 115 -1.55 4.69 -0.45
CA VAL A 115 -1.06 6.05 -0.63
C VAL A 115 0.47 6.01 -0.52
N THR A 116 1.18 6.63 -1.44
CA THR A 116 2.64 6.65 -1.45
C THR A 116 3.18 7.97 -1.97
N SER A 117 4.47 8.21 -1.76
CA SER A 117 5.12 9.37 -2.35
C SER A 117 5.25 9.22 -3.88
N LYS A 118 5.30 10.33 -4.61
CA LYS A 118 5.58 10.33 -6.05
C LYS A 118 6.83 9.53 -6.42
N GLY A 119 7.78 9.39 -5.48
CA GLY A 119 9.02 8.67 -5.69
C GLY A 119 8.82 7.18 -6.02
N THR A 120 7.73 6.55 -5.62
CA THR A 120 7.45 5.15 -5.99
C THR A 120 7.34 4.99 -7.51
N MET A 121 6.70 5.93 -8.18
CA MET A 121 6.52 5.90 -9.64
C MET A 121 7.64 6.62 -10.40
N ASP A 122 8.16 7.73 -9.86
CA ASP A 122 9.01 8.67 -10.61
C ASP A 122 10.52 8.44 -10.44
N LYS A 123 10.96 7.72 -9.39
CA LYS A 123 12.41 7.58 -9.14
C LYS A 123 13.11 6.74 -10.22
N ALA A 124 14.37 7.09 -10.52
CA ALA A 124 15.20 6.36 -11.50
C ALA A 124 15.45 4.89 -11.08
N ASN A 125 15.60 4.62 -9.77
CA ASN A 125 15.76 3.27 -9.26
C ASN A 125 14.44 2.50 -9.38
N ASP A 126 14.39 1.48 -10.23
CA ASP A 126 13.20 0.71 -10.57
C ASP A 126 13.06 -0.64 -9.84
N ARG A 127 13.97 -0.94 -8.88
CA ARG A 127 13.99 -2.25 -8.19
C ARG A 127 12.63 -2.64 -7.59
N ALA A 128 11.99 -1.70 -6.91
CA ALA A 128 10.69 -1.96 -6.30
C ALA A 128 9.61 -2.16 -7.36
N ARG A 129 9.61 -1.34 -8.42
CA ARG A 129 8.68 -1.50 -9.54
C ARG A 129 8.86 -2.85 -10.25
N LYS A 130 10.09 -3.29 -10.50
CA LYS A 130 10.38 -4.62 -11.05
C LYS A 130 9.86 -5.72 -10.14
N TYR A 131 10.13 -5.63 -8.83
CA TYR A 131 9.65 -6.61 -7.86
C TYR A 131 8.12 -6.73 -7.87
N LEU A 132 7.43 -5.60 -7.90
CA LEU A 132 5.97 -5.55 -7.96
C LEU A 132 5.45 -6.04 -9.31
N ALA A 133 6.07 -5.63 -10.42
CA ALA A 133 5.69 -6.03 -11.77
C ALA A 133 5.83 -7.55 -12.03
N GLU A 134 6.70 -8.24 -11.32
CA GLU A 134 6.79 -9.69 -11.35
C GLU A 134 5.62 -10.39 -10.63
N ARG A 135 4.92 -9.71 -9.71
CA ARG A 135 3.94 -10.29 -8.77
C ARG A 135 2.54 -9.77 -8.93
N ALA A 136 2.38 -8.57 -9.46
CA ALA A 136 1.09 -7.87 -9.51
C ALA A 136 0.91 -7.12 -10.82
N ASP A 137 -0.35 -6.85 -11.13
CA ASP A 137 -0.74 -5.91 -12.17
C ASP A 137 -1.09 -4.58 -11.53
N LEU A 138 -0.63 -3.48 -12.12
CA LEU A 138 -1.08 -2.15 -11.77
C LEU A 138 -2.44 -1.92 -12.44
N LEU A 139 -3.49 -1.82 -11.63
CA LEU A 139 -4.85 -1.58 -12.11
C LEU A 139 -5.09 -0.10 -12.40
N GLY A 140 -4.40 0.77 -11.67
CA GLY A 140 -4.51 2.21 -11.82
C GLY A 140 -3.64 2.96 -10.81
N ALA A 141 -3.44 4.24 -11.10
CA ALA A 141 -2.80 5.18 -10.17
C ALA A 141 -3.48 6.54 -10.26
N VAL A 142 -3.61 7.20 -9.12
CA VAL A 142 -4.17 8.56 -9.03
C VAL A 142 -3.13 9.44 -8.34
N ARG A 143 -2.65 10.46 -9.04
CA ARG A 143 -1.77 11.47 -8.43
C ARG A 143 -2.62 12.53 -7.76
N LEU A 144 -2.43 12.69 -6.47
CA LEU A 144 -3.11 13.70 -5.68
C LEU A 144 -2.38 15.05 -5.77
N PRO A 145 -3.11 16.17 -5.70
CA PRO A 145 -2.50 17.50 -5.68
C PRO A 145 -1.63 17.66 -4.43
N GLN A 146 -0.64 18.55 -4.50
CA GLN A 146 0.29 18.82 -3.39
C GLN A 146 -0.42 19.23 -2.10
N THR A 147 -1.58 19.85 -2.23
CA THR A 147 -2.40 20.33 -1.11
C THR A 147 -3.32 19.29 -0.48
N ALA A 148 -3.36 18.06 -1.02
CA ALA A 148 -4.31 17.02 -0.59
C ALA A 148 -4.24 16.70 0.92
N PHE A 149 -3.09 16.89 1.56
CA PHE A 149 -2.87 16.62 2.98
C PHE A 149 -2.59 17.87 3.81
N LYS A 150 -2.75 19.08 3.22
CA LYS A 150 -2.46 20.34 3.89
C LYS A 150 -3.31 20.54 5.15
N ASP A 151 -4.61 20.36 5.02
CA ASP A 151 -5.54 20.63 6.12
C ASP A 151 -5.55 19.51 7.19
N ASN A 152 -5.30 18.26 6.80
CA ASN A 152 -5.37 17.11 7.71
C ASN A 152 -4.04 16.73 8.35
N ALA A 153 -2.93 16.97 7.67
CA ALA A 153 -1.60 16.55 8.14
C ALA A 153 -0.55 17.69 8.15
N GLY A 154 -0.95 18.91 7.81
CA GLY A 154 -0.06 20.07 7.80
C GLY A 154 1.11 19.95 6.82
N THR A 155 1.01 19.09 5.81
CA THR A 155 2.09 18.81 4.86
C THR A 155 1.66 19.02 3.42
N GLU A 156 2.58 19.56 2.61
CA GLU A 156 2.40 19.74 1.18
C GLU A 156 3.33 18.79 0.42
N VAL A 157 2.79 17.63 0.05
CA VAL A 157 3.55 16.60 -0.69
C VAL A 157 2.71 16.03 -1.81
N VAL A 158 3.34 15.84 -2.98
CA VAL A 158 2.70 15.09 -4.07
C VAL A 158 2.73 13.60 -3.73
N THR A 159 1.55 13.01 -3.70
CA THR A 159 1.36 11.59 -3.41
C THR A 159 0.62 10.89 -4.54
N ASP A 160 0.80 9.60 -4.63
CA ASP A 160 0.09 8.72 -5.55
C ASP A 160 -0.74 7.71 -4.75
N VAL A 161 -1.94 7.42 -5.21
CA VAL A 161 -2.71 6.25 -4.76
C VAL A 161 -2.53 5.17 -5.81
N LEU A 162 -1.92 4.05 -5.43
CA LEU A 162 -1.66 2.93 -6.34
C LEU A 162 -2.62 1.78 -6.05
N PHE A 163 -3.21 1.24 -7.11
CA PHE A 163 -4.10 0.08 -7.07
C PHE A 163 -3.41 -1.09 -7.74
N LEU A 164 -3.02 -2.10 -6.97
CA LEU A 164 -2.35 -3.30 -7.45
C LEU A 164 -3.23 -4.53 -7.22
N ARG A 165 -3.25 -5.44 -8.19
CA ARG A 165 -3.84 -6.78 -8.04
C ARG A 165 -2.73 -7.83 -8.07
N LYS A 166 -2.62 -8.64 -7.02
CA LYS A 166 -1.69 -9.78 -7.07
C LYS A 166 -2.13 -10.77 -8.16
N ARG A 167 -1.19 -11.19 -9.01
CA ARG A 167 -1.51 -12.14 -10.08
C ARG A 167 -1.84 -13.52 -9.53
N MET A 168 -2.69 -14.22 -10.29
CA MET A 168 -2.93 -15.64 -10.09
C MET A 168 -1.69 -16.45 -10.49
N PRO A 169 -1.43 -17.59 -9.86
CA PRO A 169 -0.39 -18.50 -10.31
C PRO A 169 -0.55 -18.85 -11.79
N GLY A 170 0.55 -18.73 -12.56
CA GLY A 170 0.53 -18.98 -14.01
C GLY A 170 -0.05 -17.86 -14.88
N GLU A 171 -0.59 -16.79 -14.30
CA GLU A 171 -1.06 -15.63 -15.06
C GLU A 171 0.14 -14.89 -15.67
N LYS A 172 0.12 -14.71 -17.00
CA LYS A 172 1.18 -13.99 -17.71
C LYS A 172 1.13 -12.50 -17.37
N VAL A 173 2.30 -11.86 -17.34
CA VAL A 173 2.40 -10.41 -17.27
C VAL A 173 1.60 -9.83 -18.43
N ARG A 174 0.56 -9.08 -18.14
CA ARG A 174 -0.16 -8.32 -19.17
C ARG A 174 0.76 -7.17 -19.61
N ARG A 175 1.53 -7.41 -20.65
CA ARG A 175 2.06 -6.31 -21.45
C ARG A 175 0.86 -5.76 -22.21
N THR A 176 0.34 -4.63 -21.80
CA THR A 176 -0.62 -3.90 -22.63
C THR A 176 0.11 -3.53 -23.89
N SER A 177 -0.36 -4.02 -25.03
CA SER A 177 0.15 -3.73 -26.38
C SER A 177 -0.04 -2.27 -26.81
N ALA A 178 -0.80 -1.50 -26.06
CA ALA A 178 -0.80 -0.05 -26.04
C ALA A 178 -0.38 0.27 -24.60
N GLY A 179 0.85 0.72 -24.38
CA GLY A 179 1.31 1.02 -23.04
C GLY A 179 0.18 1.61 -22.25
N ALA A 180 -0.34 0.88 -21.24
CA ALA A 180 -1.30 1.43 -20.32
C ALA A 180 -0.52 2.51 -19.59
N ALA A 181 -0.56 3.64 -20.24
CA ALA A 181 0.08 4.83 -19.82
C ALA A 181 -0.64 5.25 -18.55
N LEU A 182 0.04 5.11 -17.44
CA LEU A 182 -0.33 5.87 -16.26
C LEU A 182 -0.06 7.33 -16.61
N TYR A 183 -1.14 8.01 -16.95
CA TYR A 183 -1.06 9.43 -17.23
C TYR A 183 -1.01 10.20 -15.92
N ARG A 184 -0.12 11.18 -15.84
CA ARG A 184 -0.22 12.24 -14.85
C ARG A 184 -1.45 13.06 -15.22
N THR A 185 -2.26 13.41 -14.25
CA THR A 185 -3.29 14.42 -14.45
C THR A 185 -2.75 15.79 -14.01
N ASN A 186 -3.04 16.83 -14.78
CA ASN A 186 -2.82 18.21 -14.35
C ASN A 186 -3.89 18.61 -13.29
N GLU A 187 -3.80 19.84 -12.80
CA GLU A 187 -4.77 20.38 -11.84
C GLU A 187 -6.23 20.40 -12.34
N ARG A 188 -6.44 20.22 -13.65
CA ARG A 188 -7.75 20.14 -14.29
C ARG A 188 -8.25 18.72 -14.54
N GLY A 189 -7.48 17.70 -14.09
CA GLY A 189 -7.83 16.29 -14.31
C GLY A 189 -7.55 15.76 -15.71
N GLU A 190 -6.85 16.53 -16.55
CA GLU A 190 -6.46 16.12 -17.90
C GLU A 190 -5.18 15.29 -17.87
N ALA A 191 -5.11 14.22 -18.68
CA ALA A 191 -3.92 13.39 -18.80
C ALA A 191 -2.75 14.19 -19.40
N VAL A 192 -1.64 14.29 -18.65
CA VAL A 192 -0.43 14.97 -19.10
C VAL A 192 0.81 14.10 -18.94
N GLY A 193 1.62 14.02 -19.99
CA GLY A 193 2.94 13.37 -19.96
C GLY A 193 3.02 12.02 -20.63
N GLN A 194 4.25 11.48 -20.64
CA GLN A 194 4.54 10.17 -21.21
C GLN A 194 4.13 9.03 -20.27
N PRO A 195 3.81 7.84 -20.81
CA PRO A 195 3.53 6.65 -20.00
C PRO A 195 4.66 6.35 -19.04
N VAL A 196 4.33 6.03 -17.79
CA VAL A 196 5.32 5.80 -16.72
C VAL A 196 5.81 4.35 -16.68
N MET A 197 5.32 3.47 -17.56
CA MET A 197 5.84 2.11 -17.76
C MET A 197 5.75 1.63 -19.18
#